data_c3b86ba4981d644d7110d51c530d034c
#
_entry.id   c3b86ba4981d644d7110d51c530d034c
#
_cell.length_a   1.000
_cell.length_b   1.000
_cell.length_c   1.000
_cell.angle_alpha   90.00
_cell.angle_beta   90.00
_cell.angle_gamma   90.00
#
_symmetry.space_group_name_H-M   'P 1'
#
loop_
_entity.id
_entity.type
_entity.pdbx_description
1 polymer ?
#
loop_
_entity_poly.entity_id
_entity_poly.type
_entity_poly.pdbx_seq_one_letter_code
_entity_poly.pdbx_strand_id
1 'polypeptide(L)'
;MSLEPKQDHRLPAQLAARLAQRIETHALRPGTRLPSIRNCAQESRVSRSTVVEAYDRLIAAGLIESRRGSGFYVRLRSHKLAQRRAAAHPMPSSALDVSWLLRAQRRQSPGSEQPGAGLLPENWLDHDLVAAAVRGVGRSRGSWLLKYGAVEGYLPLREALATRLAHLGIEAPADQIVTTAGATQAIDLVARRFLVPGDVVFVEDPAWFVMFARFAAFGARIVGVPRTAEGPDIAALQSLLMREKPKLFILNSVAHNPTGSCMSAANAARVLELAARHEFMIVEDDIYGDLQGRHAPRLASLDHDRRVVYVGGFSKTLAANLRVGFMTAHPALIGELRDIKALTGLASSELCERVVARIVNERSYERMLERVRSRLDECRARTAESLLRMGAKIAGPPAGGMYLWADFGRDTNELATAGSREGVLMAPGSLFSPTQLPSTWMRVAAATCLNPAAMKFLARAMEH
;
A
#
# COMPACT_ATOMS: atom_id res chain seq x y z
N MET A 1 -17.77 -29.94 34.79
CA MET A 1 -18.09 -28.90 35.78
C MET A 1 -19.57 -28.60 35.69
N SER A 2 -20.33 -28.99 36.70
CA SER A 2 -21.78 -28.81 36.82
C SER A 2 -22.11 -27.33 37.06
N LEU A 3 -23.17 -26.86 36.42
CA LEU A 3 -23.73 -25.51 36.62
C LEU A 3 -24.42 -25.48 38.00
N GLU A 4 -24.12 -24.50 38.84
CA GLU A 4 -24.74 -24.35 40.15
C GLU A 4 -26.24 -23.91 40.05
N PRO A 5 -27.13 -24.49 40.81
CA PRO A 5 -28.56 -24.16 40.76
C PRO A 5 -28.88 -23.02 41.72
N LYS A 6 -28.70 -21.75 41.27
CA LYS A 6 -29.31 -20.59 41.93
C LYS A 6 -29.81 -19.57 40.92
N GLN A 7 -31.16 -19.46 40.85
CA GLN A 7 -31.98 -18.55 40.02
C GLN A 7 -32.15 -18.96 38.55
N ASP A 8 -33.36 -19.39 38.22
CA ASP A 8 -33.84 -19.94 36.94
C ASP A 8 -33.51 -19.02 35.70
N HIS A 9 -33.50 -17.71 35.86
CA HIS A 9 -33.17 -16.76 34.78
C HIS A 9 -31.68 -16.65 34.44
N ARG A 10 -30.76 -17.24 35.21
CA ARG A 10 -29.31 -17.16 34.97
C ARG A 10 -28.75 -18.33 34.14
N LEU A 11 -29.38 -19.49 34.14
CA LEU A 11 -28.89 -20.70 33.47
C LEU A 11 -28.80 -20.58 31.95
N PRO A 12 -29.79 -20.02 31.20
CA PRO A 12 -29.68 -19.80 29.77
C PRO A 12 -28.54 -18.83 29.42
N ALA A 13 -28.37 -17.77 30.23
CA ALA A 13 -27.28 -16.79 30.02
C ALA A 13 -25.90 -17.41 30.27
N GLN A 14 -25.73 -18.23 31.29
CA GLN A 14 -24.48 -18.94 31.59
C GLN A 14 -24.13 -19.95 30.50
N LEU A 15 -25.09 -20.70 29.99
CA LEU A 15 -24.89 -21.64 28.89
C LEU A 15 -24.52 -20.92 27.61
N ALA A 16 -25.21 -19.81 27.28
CA ALA A 16 -24.89 -18.97 26.12
C ALA A 16 -23.49 -18.38 26.23
N ALA A 17 -23.12 -17.84 27.40
CA ALA A 17 -21.78 -17.26 27.62
C ALA A 17 -20.67 -18.32 27.46
N ARG A 18 -20.86 -19.53 28.00
CA ARG A 18 -19.89 -20.63 27.87
C ARG A 18 -19.70 -21.06 26.40
N LEU A 19 -20.80 -21.18 25.65
CA LEU A 19 -20.74 -21.52 24.23
C LEU A 19 -20.12 -20.36 23.39
N ALA A 20 -20.45 -19.11 23.71
CA ALA A 20 -19.86 -17.94 23.10
C ALA A 20 -18.35 -17.92 23.31
N GLN A 21 -17.86 -18.16 24.52
CA GLN A 21 -16.43 -18.23 24.82
C GLN A 21 -15.75 -19.34 24.01
N ARG A 22 -16.36 -20.53 23.87
CA ARG A 22 -15.80 -21.61 23.04
C ARG A 22 -15.76 -21.27 21.55
N ILE A 23 -16.67 -20.45 21.05
CA ILE A 23 -16.65 -19.91 19.69
C ILE A 23 -15.56 -18.85 19.56
N GLU A 24 -15.42 -17.97 20.54
CA GLU A 24 -14.42 -16.90 20.57
C GLU A 24 -12.98 -17.42 20.68
N THR A 25 -12.77 -18.46 21.47
CA THR A 25 -11.46 -19.13 21.61
C THR A 25 -11.15 -20.12 20.48
N HIS A 26 -11.99 -20.19 19.45
CA HIS A 26 -11.87 -21.12 18.31
C HIS A 26 -11.92 -22.62 18.68
N ALA A 27 -12.34 -22.96 19.90
CA ALA A 27 -12.62 -24.34 20.28
C ALA A 27 -13.87 -24.90 19.53
N LEU A 28 -14.75 -24.00 19.05
CA LEU A 28 -15.79 -24.29 18.08
C LEU A 28 -15.55 -23.42 16.84
N ARG A 29 -15.05 -24.03 15.78
CA ARG A 29 -14.69 -23.32 14.53
C ARG A 29 -15.92 -22.87 13.75
N PRO A 30 -15.85 -21.78 12.96
CA PRO A 30 -16.91 -21.40 12.03
C PRO A 30 -17.32 -22.58 11.14
N GLY A 31 -18.64 -22.77 10.95
CA GLY A 31 -19.20 -23.90 10.23
C GLY A 31 -19.37 -25.17 11.05
N THR A 32 -18.85 -25.23 12.27
CA THR A 32 -19.05 -26.39 13.16
C THR A 32 -20.54 -26.51 13.53
N ARG A 33 -21.11 -27.72 13.42
CA ARG A 33 -22.45 -28.02 13.86
C ARG A 33 -22.48 -28.12 15.40
N LEU A 34 -23.38 -27.39 16.04
CA LEU A 34 -23.63 -27.52 17.49
C LEU A 34 -24.45 -28.79 17.77
N PRO A 35 -24.37 -29.32 18.99
CA PRO A 35 -25.23 -30.41 19.42
C PRO A 35 -26.73 -30.05 19.27
N SER A 36 -27.54 -31.04 18.99
CA SER A 36 -28.99 -30.82 18.98
C SER A 36 -29.48 -30.34 20.36
N ILE A 37 -30.61 -29.63 20.40
CA ILE A 37 -31.19 -29.14 21.67
C ILE A 37 -31.28 -30.27 22.69
N ARG A 38 -31.67 -31.47 22.25
CA ARG A 38 -31.77 -32.66 23.12
C ARG A 38 -30.41 -33.09 23.67
N ASN A 39 -29.40 -33.18 22.81
CA ASN A 39 -28.04 -33.59 23.19
C ASN A 39 -27.36 -32.54 24.08
N CYS A 40 -27.49 -31.25 23.73
CA CYS A 40 -26.95 -30.18 24.53
C CYS A 40 -27.58 -30.10 25.92
N ALA A 41 -28.88 -30.34 26.04
CA ALA A 41 -29.59 -30.43 27.32
C ALA A 41 -29.05 -31.56 28.20
N GLN A 42 -28.81 -32.72 27.59
CA GLN A 42 -28.29 -33.90 28.26
C GLN A 42 -26.83 -33.71 28.71
N GLU A 43 -25.96 -33.20 27.83
CA GLU A 43 -24.55 -32.92 28.12
C GLU A 43 -24.35 -31.82 29.16
N SER A 44 -25.19 -30.80 29.15
CA SER A 44 -25.11 -29.65 30.05
C SER A 44 -25.93 -29.84 31.34
N ARG A 45 -26.71 -30.92 31.45
CA ARG A 45 -27.61 -31.23 32.56
C ARG A 45 -28.60 -30.09 32.86
N VAL A 46 -29.20 -29.53 31.81
CA VAL A 46 -30.21 -28.46 31.88
C VAL A 46 -31.47 -28.84 31.12
N SER A 47 -32.56 -28.10 31.32
CA SER A 47 -33.82 -28.32 30.58
C SER A 47 -33.65 -28.01 29.08
N ARG A 48 -34.48 -28.59 28.22
CA ARG A 48 -34.54 -28.27 26.80
C ARG A 48 -34.89 -26.80 26.54
N SER A 49 -35.74 -26.20 27.35
CA SER A 49 -36.12 -24.79 27.27
C SER A 49 -34.91 -23.87 27.56
N THR A 50 -34.07 -24.24 28.54
CA THR A 50 -32.81 -23.53 28.83
C THR A 50 -31.85 -23.51 27.61
N VAL A 51 -31.76 -24.62 26.88
CA VAL A 51 -30.93 -24.70 25.67
C VAL A 51 -31.51 -23.88 24.52
N VAL A 52 -32.85 -23.94 24.33
CA VAL A 52 -33.54 -23.13 23.31
C VAL A 52 -33.21 -21.64 23.53
N GLU A 53 -33.47 -21.16 24.76
CA GLU A 53 -33.21 -19.76 25.09
C GLU A 53 -31.70 -19.37 24.94
N ALA A 54 -30.78 -20.27 25.31
CA ALA A 54 -29.37 -20.07 25.13
C ALA A 54 -29.00 -19.98 23.64
N TYR A 55 -29.57 -20.84 22.80
CA TYR A 55 -29.33 -20.81 21.34
C TYR A 55 -29.96 -19.58 20.70
N ASP A 56 -31.15 -19.16 21.12
CA ASP A 56 -31.78 -17.92 20.64
C ASP A 56 -30.92 -16.69 20.99
N ARG A 57 -30.35 -16.65 22.20
CA ARG A 57 -29.39 -15.60 22.58
C ARG A 57 -28.13 -15.61 21.70
N LEU A 58 -27.59 -16.78 21.36
CA LEU A 58 -26.43 -16.90 20.46
C LEU A 58 -26.79 -16.52 19.02
N ILE A 59 -28.00 -16.80 18.54
CA ILE A 59 -28.52 -16.35 17.25
C ILE A 59 -28.65 -14.83 17.25
N ALA A 60 -29.29 -14.26 18.27
CA ALA A 60 -29.42 -12.81 18.43
C ALA A 60 -28.04 -12.11 18.49
N ALA A 61 -27.05 -12.74 19.13
CA ALA A 61 -25.64 -12.28 19.13
C ALA A 61 -24.90 -12.53 17.81
N GLY A 62 -25.55 -13.18 16.82
CA GLY A 62 -24.97 -13.49 15.52
C GLY A 62 -23.79 -14.47 15.57
N LEU A 63 -23.70 -15.29 16.63
CA LEU A 63 -22.64 -16.27 16.82
C LEU A 63 -22.95 -17.62 16.17
N ILE A 64 -24.23 -17.96 16.06
CA ILE A 64 -24.72 -19.17 15.41
C ILE A 64 -25.85 -18.85 14.44
N GLU A 65 -26.15 -19.77 13.54
CA GLU A 65 -27.28 -19.71 12.62
C GLU A 65 -28.06 -21.03 12.66
N SER A 66 -29.40 -20.95 12.52
CA SER A 66 -30.25 -22.11 12.34
C SER A 66 -30.39 -22.43 10.85
N ARG A 67 -30.17 -23.70 10.46
CA ARG A 67 -30.41 -24.20 9.11
C ARG A 67 -31.58 -25.17 9.14
N ARG A 68 -32.63 -24.80 8.43
CA ARG A 68 -33.92 -25.56 8.44
C ARG A 68 -33.68 -27.04 8.10
N GLY A 69 -34.10 -27.94 9.00
CA GLY A 69 -33.90 -29.39 8.86
C GLY A 69 -32.48 -29.91 9.17
N SER A 70 -31.48 -29.03 9.36
CA SER A 70 -30.09 -29.42 9.53
C SER A 70 -29.50 -29.12 10.91
N GLY A 71 -30.09 -28.20 11.69
CA GLY A 71 -29.64 -27.85 13.04
C GLY A 71 -28.99 -26.48 13.16
N PHE A 72 -28.15 -26.30 14.19
CA PHE A 72 -27.49 -25.05 14.50
C PHE A 72 -26.00 -25.12 14.14
N TYR A 73 -25.46 -24.05 13.57
CA TYR A 73 -24.08 -23.98 13.10
C TYR A 73 -23.42 -22.70 13.58
N VAL A 74 -22.14 -22.78 13.91
CA VAL A 74 -21.33 -21.60 14.22
C VAL A 74 -21.22 -20.74 12.96
N ARG A 75 -21.61 -19.47 13.04
CA ARG A 75 -21.65 -18.56 11.90
C ARG A 75 -20.24 -18.17 11.44
N LEU A 76 -20.01 -18.14 10.14
CA LEU A 76 -18.80 -17.54 9.57
C LEU A 76 -18.81 -16.03 9.88
N ARG A 77 -17.94 -15.59 10.77
CA ARG A 77 -17.80 -14.16 11.12
C ARG A 77 -17.11 -13.40 9.99
N SER A 78 -17.79 -13.06 8.92
CA SER A 78 -17.24 -12.21 7.86
C SER A 78 -17.37 -10.69 8.12
N HIS A 79 -18.19 -10.26 9.10
CA HIS A 79 -18.50 -8.83 9.25
C HIS A 79 -18.19 -8.18 10.61
N LYS A 80 -18.09 -8.92 11.72
CA LYS A 80 -17.91 -8.29 13.03
C LYS A 80 -16.46 -8.05 13.46
N LEU A 81 -15.48 -8.72 12.86
CA LEU A 81 -14.06 -8.38 13.08
C LEU A 81 -13.69 -7.04 12.41
N ALA A 82 -14.31 -6.75 11.27
CA ALA A 82 -14.16 -5.44 10.63
C ALA A 82 -14.80 -4.31 11.47
N GLN A 83 -15.95 -4.55 12.08
CA GLN A 83 -16.65 -3.53 12.90
C GLN A 83 -16.03 -3.29 14.28
N ARG A 84 -15.44 -4.30 14.96
CA ARG A 84 -14.71 -4.08 16.21
C ARG A 84 -13.32 -3.46 15.99
N ARG A 85 -12.67 -3.72 14.84
CA ARG A 85 -11.45 -3.01 14.45
C ARG A 85 -11.72 -1.57 14.02
N ALA A 86 -12.89 -1.30 13.42
CA ALA A 86 -13.34 0.06 13.10
C ALA A 86 -13.75 0.89 14.33
N ALA A 87 -14.12 0.25 15.45
CA ALA A 87 -14.49 0.95 16.67
C ALA A 87 -13.30 1.45 17.50
N ALA A 88 -12.07 1.04 17.19
CA ALA A 88 -10.87 1.55 17.87
C ALA A 88 -10.41 2.92 17.36
N HIS A 89 -10.69 3.24 16.07
CA HIS A 89 -10.58 4.58 15.50
C HIS A 89 -11.61 4.65 14.36
N PRO A 90 -12.68 5.46 14.48
CA PRO A 90 -13.62 5.64 13.39
C PRO A 90 -12.89 6.35 12.25
N MET A 91 -12.60 5.62 11.18
CA MET A 91 -12.35 6.25 9.89
C MET A 91 -13.61 7.05 9.56
N PRO A 92 -13.51 8.35 9.27
CA PRO A 92 -14.69 9.13 8.90
C PRO A 92 -15.37 8.47 7.70
N SER A 93 -16.67 8.24 7.83
CA SER A 93 -17.51 7.61 6.81
C SER A 93 -17.83 8.54 5.63
N SER A 94 -17.10 9.62 5.50
CA SER A 94 -17.25 10.55 4.38
C SER A 94 -16.06 10.38 3.49
N ALA A 95 -16.25 9.86 2.38
CA ALA A 95 -15.39 10.15 1.27
C ALA A 95 -14.98 8.92 0.48
N LEU A 96 -14.66 9.16 -0.65
CA LEU A 96 -13.98 8.42 -1.69
C LEU A 96 -13.10 7.31 -1.08
N ASP A 97 -13.70 6.14 -0.91
CA ASP A 97 -13.01 4.94 -0.45
C ASP A 97 -11.74 4.75 -1.29
N VAL A 98 -10.59 4.57 -0.65
CA VAL A 98 -9.32 4.22 -1.31
C VAL A 98 -9.52 3.12 -2.35
N SER A 99 -10.36 2.14 -2.04
CA SER A 99 -10.72 1.06 -2.95
C SER A 99 -11.56 1.57 -4.15
N TRP A 100 -12.32 2.67 -4.00
CA TRP A 100 -13.01 3.30 -5.13
C TRP A 100 -12.00 3.87 -6.13
N LEU A 101 -11.02 4.66 -5.70
CA LEU A 101 -10.00 5.22 -6.58
C LEU A 101 -9.19 4.12 -7.29
N LEU A 102 -8.80 3.08 -6.55
CA LEU A 102 -8.10 1.93 -7.15
C LEU A 102 -8.98 1.18 -8.17
N ARG A 103 -10.27 1.02 -7.89
CA ARG A 103 -11.22 0.42 -8.84
C ARG A 103 -11.46 1.33 -10.05
N ALA A 104 -11.59 2.63 -9.84
CA ALA A 104 -11.80 3.60 -10.91
C ALA A 104 -10.57 3.67 -11.84
N GLN A 105 -9.36 3.65 -11.29
CA GLN A 105 -8.12 3.58 -12.08
C GLN A 105 -8.05 2.34 -12.98
N ARG A 106 -8.64 1.20 -12.57
CA ARG A 106 -8.68 -0.03 -13.38
C ARG A 106 -9.71 0.00 -14.51
N ARG A 107 -10.70 0.90 -14.44
CA ARG A 107 -11.77 1.04 -15.44
C ARG A 107 -11.47 2.12 -16.48
N GLN A 108 -10.29 2.71 -16.46
CA GLN A 108 -9.92 3.73 -17.45
C GLN A 108 -9.86 3.11 -18.84
N SER A 109 -10.50 3.78 -19.78
CA SER A 109 -10.37 3.44 -21.20
C SER A 109 -8.95 3.79 -21.68
N PRO A 110 -8.34 2.99 -22.55
CA PRO A 110 -7.06 3.33 -23.17
C PRO A 110 -7.13 4.72 -23.82
N GLY A 111 -6.11 5.55 -23.59
CA GLY A 111 -5.99 6.88 -24.18
C GLY A 111 -6.73 8.00 -23.46
N SER A 112 -7.24 7.76 -22.23
CA SER A 112 -7.80 8.83 -21.40
C SER A 112 -6.88 9.13 -20.22
N GLU A 113 -6.00 10.09 -20.38
CA GLU A 113 -5.11 10.59 -19.33
C GLU A 113 -5.93 11.39 -18.31
N GLN A 114 -6.07 10.86 -17.11
CA GLN A 114 -6.91 11.42 -16.05
C GLN A 114 -6.10 12.15 -14.99
N PRO A 115 -6.59 13.25 -14.42
CA PRO A 115 -5.90 13.96 -13.32
C PRO A 115 -5.54 13.05 -12.16
N GLY A 116 -6.40 12.11 -11.81
CA GLY A 116 -6.19 11.13 -10.75
C GLY A 116 -5.38 9.90 -11.13
N ALA A 117 -4.86 9.82 -12.37
CA ALA A 117 -4.14 8.63 -12.86
C ALA A 117 -2.92 8.28 -11.99
N GLY A 118 -2.67 6.98 -11.85
CA GLY A 118 -1.52 6.44 -11.10
C GLY A 118 -0.52 5.69 -11.97
N LEU A 119 -0.73 5.70 -13.30
CA LEU A 119 0.13 5.07 -14.31
C LEU A 119 0.45 6.07 -15.41
N LEU A 120 1.52 5.82 -16.13
CA LEU A 120 1.85 6.53 -17.36
C LEU A 120 0.86 6.16 -18.48
N PRO A 121 0.68 7.02 -19.50
CA PRO A 121 -0.01 6.64 -20.73
C PRO A 121 0.60 5.38 -21.35
N GLU A 122 -0.25 4.45 -21.76
CA GLU A 122 0.21 3.13 -22.28
C GLU A 122 1.14 3.29 -23.49
N ASN A 123 0.87 4.25 -24.37
CA ASN A 123 1.68 4.53 -25.55
C ASN A 123 3.04 5.21 -25.28
N TRP A 124 3.36 5.47 -24.00
CA TRP A 124 4.68 5.94 -23.59
C TRP A 124 5.62 4.79 -23.25
N LEU A 125 5.05 3.64 -22.87
CA LEU A 125 5.79 2.42 -22.55
C LEU A 125 6.02 1.60 -23.83
N ASP A 126 7.12 0.87 -23.85
CA ASP A 126 7.52 0.08 -25.01
C ASP A 126 6.89 -1.31 -24.98
N HIS A 127 5.70 -1.43 -25.56
CA HIS A 127 4.97 -2.70 -25.64
C HIS A 127 5.79 -3.76 -26.39
N ASP A 128 6.49 -3.39 -27.47
CA ASP A 128 7.23 -4.33 -28.31
C ASP A 128 8.44 -4.89 -27.57
N LEU A 129 9.13 -4.06 -26.78
CA LEU A 129 10.22 -4.48 -25.90
C LEU A 129 9.73 -5.56 -24.90
N VAL A 130 8.61 -5.31 -24.23
CA VAL A 130 8.04 -6.27 -23.28
C VAL A 130 7.60 -7.54 -24.00
N ALA A 131 6.89 -7.44 -25.14
CA ALA A 131 6.43 -8.59 -25.92
C ALA A 131 7.59 -9.43 -26.46
N ALA A 132 8.68 -8.79 -26.93
CA ALA A 132 9.88 -9.48 -27.37
C ALA A 132 10.57 -10.24 -26.23
N ALA A 133 10.67 -9.62 -25.04
CA ALA A 133 11.24 -10.28 -23.87
C ALA A 133 10.41 -11.48 -23.43
N VAL A 134 9.08 -11.37 -23.39
CA VAL A 134 8.16 -12.48 -23.07
C VAL A 134 8.33 -13.64 -24.06
N ARG A 135 8.35 -13.35 -25.38
CA ARG A 135 8.60 -14.38 -26.41
C ARG A 135 9.97 -15.01 -26.24
N GLY A 136 11.00 -14.22 -25.90
CA GLY A 136 12.36 -14.73 -25.69
C GLY A 136 12.45 -15.68 -24.50
N VAL A 137 11.82 -15.32 -23.38
CA VAL A 137 11.74 -16.18 -22.19
C VAL A 137 10.93 -17.43 -22.48
N GLY A 138 9.79 -17.33 -23.17
CA GLY A 138 8.96 -18.47 -23.52
C GLY A 138 9.62 -19.51 -24.46
N ARG A 139 10.64 -19.09 -25.21
CA ARG A 139 11.44 -20.00 -26.06
C ARG A 139 12.58 -20.68 -25.30
N SER A 140 12.91 -20.22 -24.09
CA SER A 140 14.00 -20.85 -23.32
C SER A 140 13.58 -22.23 -22.86
N ARG A 141 14.47 -23.20 -23.12
CA ARG A 141 14.27 -24.59 -22.71
C ARG A 141 14.68 -24.78 -21.25
N GLY A 142 14.03 -25.71 -20.55
CA GLY A 142 14.41 -26.06 -19.19
C GLY A 142 13.22 -26.37 -18.29
N SER A 143 13.50 -27.13 -17.23
CA SER A 143 12.48 -27.54 -16.23
C SER A 143 12.09 -26.43 -15.24
N TRP A 144 12.69 -25.24 -15.34
CA TRP A 144 12.45 -24.12 -14.42
C TRP A 144 10.99 -23.66 -14.39
N LEU A 145 10.27 -23.76 -15.53
CA LEU A 145 8.83 -23.45 -15.61
C LEU A 145 7.94 -24.34 -14.73
N LEU A 146 8.43 -25.52 -14.35
CA LEU A 146 7.70 -26.54 -13.59
C LEU A 146 8.09 -26.56 -12.11
N LYS A 147 8.98 -25.66 -11.68
CA LYS A 147 9.52 -25.59 -10.32
C LYS A 147 9.22 -24.22 -9.70
N TYR A 148 9.26 -24.18 -8.38
CA TYR A 148 9.33 -22.89 -7.68
C TYR A 148 10.65 -22.21 -8.02
N GLY A 149 10.60 -20.89 -8.23
CA GLY A 149 11.78 -20.05 -8.28
C GLY A 149 12.50 -19.99 -6.92
N ALA A 150 13.69 -19.42 -6.90
CA ALA A 150 14.41 -19.14 -5.67
C ALA A 150 13.62 -18.13 -4.81
N VAL A 151 13.65 -18.32 -3.49
CA VAL A 151 12.99 -17.42 -2.55
C VAL A 151 13.54 -15.99 -2.69
N GLU A 152 14.85 -15.87 -2.86
CA GLU A 152 15.55 -14.60 -3.09
C GLU A 152 15.16 -13.95 -4.42
N GLY A 153 14.74 -14.76 -5.38
CA GLY A 153 14.47 -14.39 -6.75
C GLY A 153 15.57 -14.78 -7.74
N TYR A 154 15.28 -14.59 -9.02
CA TYR A 154 16.13 -14.99 -10.14
C TYR A 154 17.49 -14.28 -10.08
N LEU A 155 18.58 -15.07 -9.95
CA LEU A 155 19.94 -14.54 -9.73
C LEU A 155 20.37 -13.51 -10.79
N PRO A 156 20.22 -13.75 -12.11
CA PRO A 156 20.63 -12.74 -13.09
C PRO A 156 19.86 -11.40 -12.99
N LEU A 157 18.62 -11.41 -12.48
CA LEU A 157 17.92 -10.17 -12.17
C LEU A 157 18.57 -9.46 -10.98
N ARG A 158 18.88 -10.18 -9.91
CA ARG A 158 19.52 -9.62 -8.72
C ARG A 158 20.91 -9.03 -9.02
N GLU A 159 21.69 -9.68 -9.89
CA GLU A 159 23.00 -9.18 -10.38
C GLU A 159 22.81 -7.87 -11.18
N ALA A 160 21.82 -7.83 -12.08
CA ALA A 160 21.49 -6.62 -12.82
C ALA A 160 21.04 -5.48 -11.89
N LEU A 161 20.24 -5.81 -10.85
CA LEU A 161 19.83 -4.84 -9.84
C LEU A 161 21.00 -4.35 -9.00
N ALA A 162 21.93 -5.21 -8.60
CA ALA A 162 23.14 -4.82 -7.88
C ALA A 162 23.96 -3.77 -8.68
N THR A 163 24.15 -4.01 -9.98
CA THR A 163 24.82 -3.05 -10.89
C THR A 163 24.07 -1.72 -10.96
N ARG A 164 22.73 -1.75 -11.09
CA ARG A 164 21.91 -0.53 -11.13
C ARG A 164 21.96 0.25 -9.81
N LEU A 165 21.91 -0.43 -8.67
CA LEU A 165 21.98 0.17 -7.34
C LEU A 165 23.35 0.82 -7.10
N ALA A 166 24.44 0.16 -7.52
CA ALA A 166 25.78 0.73 -7.44
C ALA A 166 25.88 2.07 -8.20
N HIS A 167 25.22 2.21 -9.36
CA HIS A 167 25.14 3.48 -10.07
C HIS A 167 24.36 4.58 -9.33
N LEU A 168 23.54 4.22 -8.35
CA LEU A 168 22.83 5.14 -7.44
C LEU A 168 23.60 5.40 -6.14
N GLY A 169 24.81 4.83 -5.98
CA GLY A 169 25.60 4.90 -4.77
C GLY A 169 25.11 3.96 -3.66
N ILE A 170 24.27 2.99 -4.00
CA ILE A 170 23.75 2.01 -3.02
C ILE A 170 24.53 0.71 -3.18
N GLU A 171 25.33 0.38 -2.17
CA GLU A 171 26.11 -0.86 -2.14
C GLU A 171 25.21 -2.02 -1.68
N ALA A 172 24.74 -2.81 -2.64
CA ALA A 172 23.88 -3.96 -2.41
C ALA A 172 24.29 -5.10 -3.35
N PRO A 173 25.14 -6.01 -2.90
CA PRO A 173 25.48 -7.20 -3.69
C PRO A 173 24.25 -8.10 -3.87
N ALA A 174 24.29 -8.98 -4.89
CA ALA A 174 23.11 -9.75 -5.30
C ALA A 174 22.51 -10.64 -4.19
N ASP A 175 23.30 -11.07 -3.23
CA ASP A 175 22.85 -11.86 -2.06
C ASP A 175 22.10 -11.01 -1.01
N GLN A 176 22.23 -9.69 -1.07
CA GLN A 176 21.47 -8.73 -0.25
C GLN A 176 20.24 -8.17 -0.97
N ILE A 177 19.89 -8.68 -2.14
CA ILE A 177 18.71 -8.27 -2.90
C ILE A 177 17.69 -9.40 -2.89
N VAL A 178 16.47 -9.08 -2.47
CA VAL A 178 15.32 -10.00 -2.55
C VAL A 178 14.26 -9.42 -3.47
N THR A 179 13.89 -10.17 -4.50
CA THR A 179 12.79 -9.77 -5.39
C THR A 179 11.44 -9.95 -4.72
N THR A 180 10.43 -9.23 -5.17
CA THR A 180 9.08 -9.25 -4.59
C THR A 180 8.02 -9.12 -5.69
N ALA A 181 6.78 -9.45 -5.38
CA ALA A 181 5.61 -9.22 -6.26
C ALA A 181 5.21 -7.72 -6.27
N GLY A 182 6.17 -6.87 -6.68
CA GLY A 182 6.12 -5.41 -6.64
C GLY A 182 6.47 -4.84 -5.26
N ALA A 183 6.78 -3.54 -5.22
CA ALA A 183 7.12 -2.80 -4.00
C ALA A 183 6.11 -2.99 -2.86
N THR A 184 4.84 -3.16 -3.19
CA THR A 184 3.77 -3.37 -2.22
C THR A 184 3.99 -4.62 -1.36
N GLN A 185 4.53 -5.72 -1.92
CA GLN A 185 4.87 -6.90 -1.14
C GLN A 185 6.11 -6.63 -0.29
N ALA A 186 7.12 -5.94 -0.80
CA ALA A 186 8.30 -5.58 -0.01
C ALA A 186 7.90 -4.83 1.28
N ILE A 187 7.07 -3.79 1.15
CA ILE A 187 6.55 -3.02 2.28
C ILE A 187 5.73 -3.91 3.24
N ASP A 188 4.93 -4.86 2.72
CA ASP A 188 4.16 -5.81 3.54
C ASP A 188 5.07 -6.74 4.35
N LEU A 189 6.16 -7.23 3.75
CA LEU A 189 7.14 -8.08 4.45
C LEU A 189 7.84 -7.30 5.57
N VAL A 190 8.23 -6.04 5.33
CA VAL A 190 8.79 -5.17 6.36
C VAL A 190 7.78 -4.93 7.49
N ALA A 191 6.52 -4.64 7.15
CA ALA A 191 5.47 -4.49 8.15
C ALA A 191 5.30 -5.74 9.02
N ARG A 192 5.32 -6.93 8.41
CA ARG A 192 5.25 -8.22 9.14
C ARG A 192 6.42 -8.44 10.07
N ARG A 193 7.62 -7.96 9.70
CA ARG A 193 8.81 -8.10 10.52
C ARG A 193 8.80 -7.20 11.76
N PHE A 194 8.33 -5.98 11.61
CA PHE A 194 8.51 -4.93 12.62
C PHE A 194 7.28 -4.61 13.44
N LEU A 195 6.05 -4.89 12.93
CA LEU A 195 4.84 -4.36 13.53
C LEU A 195 4.03 -5.41 14.29
N VAL A 196 3.61 -5.02 15.48
CA VAL A 196 2.52 -5.64 16.22
C VAL A 196 1.39 -4.61 16.42
N PRO A 197 0.13 -5.06 16.71
CA PRO A 197 -0.97 -4.14 16.94
C PRO A 197 -0.66 -3.13 18.04
N GLY A 198 -0.85 -1.84 17.75
CA GLY A 198 -0.55 -0.71 18.63
C GLY A 198 0.77 0.01 18.34
N ASP A 199 1.67 -0.60 17.57
CA ASP A 199 2.91 0.07 17.18
C ASP A 199 2.66 1.32 16.34
N VAL A 200 3.58 2.28 16.46
CA VAL A 200 3.53 3.55 15.72
C VAL A 200 4.32 3.43 14.42
N VAL A 201 3.68 3.87 13.34
CA VAL A 201 4.31 4.02 12.03
C VAL A 201 4.23 5.47 11.61
N PHE A 202 5.38 6.07 11.33
CA PHE A 202 5.45 7.39 10.70
C PHE A 202 5.32 7.25 9.19
N VAL A 203 4.56 8.14 8.58
CA VAL A 203 4.42 8.31 7.14
C VAL A 203 4.55 9.79 6.81
N GLU A 204 4.95 10.13 5.61
CA GLU A 204 4.88 11.53 5.17
C GLU A 204 3.42 11.99 5.06
N ASP A 205 3.17 13.28 5.24
CA ASP A 205 1.87 13.90 5.05
C ASP A 205 2.03 15.16 4.17
N PRO A 206 1.61 15.09 2.90
CA PRO A 206 0.90 14.00 2.24
C PRO A 206 1.78 12.81 1.84
N ALA A 207 1.18 11.62 1.66
CA ALA A 207 1.84 10.42 1.14
C ALA A 207 0.88 9.48 0.39
N TRP A 208 1.41 8.38 -0.15
CA TRP A 208 0.61 7.41 -0.88
C TRP A 208 -0.38 6.66 0.01
N PHE A 209 -1.66 6.90 -0.22
CA PHE A 209 -2.79 6.49 0.62
C PHE A 209 -2.95 4.97 0.83
N VAL A 210 -2.47 4.13 -0.10
CA VAL A 210 -2.61 2.67 0.03
C VAL A 210 -1.81 2.14 1.23
N MET A 211 -0.73 2.83 1.60
CA MET A 211 0.06 2.47 2.78
C MET A 211 -0.74 2.64 4.07
N PHE A 212 -1.56 3.67 4.19
CA PHE A 212 -2.36 3.92 5.39
C PHE A 212 -3.29 2.75 5.70
N ALA A 213 -4.08 2.33 4.70
CA ALA A 213 -4.98 1.18 4.87
C ALA A 213 -4.22 -0.12 5.16
N ARG A 214 -3.02 -0.28 4.58
CA ARG A 214 -2.19 -1.45 4.78
C ARG A 214 -1.65 -1.53 6.20
N PHE A 215 -1.04 -0.46 6.73
CA PHE A 215 -0.53 -0.44 8.11
C PHE A 215 -1.66 -0.51 9.14
N ALA A 216 -2.80 0.13 8.88
CA ALA A 216 -3.99 -0.02 9.71
C ALA A 216 -4.47 -1.49 9.78
N ALA A 217 -4.31 -2.27 8.71
CA ALA A 217 -4.64 -3.70 8.71
C ALA A 217 -3.72 -4.54 9.63
N PHE A 218 -2.50 -4.08 9.90
CA PHE A 218 -1.62 -4.66 10.94
C PHE A 218 -1.96 -4.18 12.35
N GLY A 219 -2.94 -3.29 12.49
CA GLY A 219 -3.30 -2.67 13.78
C GLY A 219 -2.33 -1.58 14.22
N ALA A 220 -1.47 -1.10 13.34
CA ALA A 220 -0.55 -0.01 13.62
C ALA A 220 -1.29 1.34 13.69
N ARG A 221 -0.79 2.25 14.53
CA ARG A 221 -1.21 3.65 14.61
C ARG A 221 -0.33 4.48 13.66
N ILE A 222 -0.97 5.13 12.72
CA ILE A 222 -0.30 5.91 11.68
C ILE A 222 -0.23 7.35 12.11
N VAL A 223 0.95 7.95 12.03
CA VAL A 223 1.21 9.35 12.36
C VAL A 223 1.85 10.03 11.15
N GLY A 224 1.21 11.10 10.66
CA GLY A 224 1.70 11.91 9.56
C GLY A 224 2.83 12.85 10.00
N VAL A 225 3.93 12.83 9.27
CA VAL A 225 5.02 13.80 9.37
C VAL A 225 4.85 14.80 8.23
N PRO A 226 4.62 16.08 8.51
CA PRO A 226 4.47 17.09 7.45
C PRO A 226 5.66 17.06 6.48
N ARG A 227 5.37 17.29 5.19
CA ARG A 227 6.40 17.33 4.15
C ARG A 227 6.54 18.72 3.57
N THR A 228 7.79 19.17 3.43
CA THR A 228 8.21 20.38 2.70
C THR A 228 8.63 20.04 1.26
N ALA A 229 9.03 21.05 0.50
CA ALA A 229 9.61 20.83 -0.83
C ALA A 229 10.91 20.00 -0.79
N GLU A 230 11.64 20.03 0.32
CA GLU A 230 12.94 19.39 0.49
C GLU A 230 12.89 18.03 1.22
N GLY A 231 11.70 17.52 1.52
CA GLY A 231 11.52 16.29 2.27
C GLY A 231 10.68 16.47 3.54
N PRO A 232 10.67 15.52 4.47
CA PRO A 232 9.99 15.66 5.74
C PRO A 232 10.40 16.93 6.49
N ASP A 233 9.44 17.59 7.13
CA ASP A 233 9.71 18.72 8.02
C ASP A 233 10.47 18.21 9.26
N ILE A 234 11.75 18.57 9.37
CA ILE A 234 12.64 18.10 10.41
C ILE A 234 12.20 18.59 11.81
N ALA A 235 11.70 19.82 11.90
CA ALA A 235 11.24 20.37 13.19
C ALA A 235 9.99 19.64 13.68
N ALA A 236 9.05 19.40 12.77
CA ALA A 236 7.86 18.61 13.06
C ALA A 236 8.22 17.15 13.42
N LEU A 237 9.15 16.53 12.69
CA LEU A 237 9.63 15.17 12.97
C LEU A 237 10.24 15.10 14.37
N GLN A 238 11.11 16.04 14.74
CA GLN A 238 11.69 16.11 16.07
C GLN A 238 10.63 16.26 17.16
N SER A 239 9.64 17.13 16.94
CA SER A 239 8.54 17.34 17.89
C SER A 239 7.70 16.07 18.09
N LEU A 240 7.46 15.34 17.02
CA LEU A 240 6.74 14.05 17.07
C LEU A 240 7.55 13.00 17.82
N LEU A 241 8.86 12.90 17.61
CA LEU A 241 9.75 11.95 18.27
C LEU A 241 9.88 12.18 19.78
N MET A 242 9.57 13.37 20.29
CA MET A 242 9.48 13.63 21.75
C MET A 242 8.26 12.95 22.41
N ARG A 243 7.24 12.62 21.63
CA ARG A 243 5.95 12.09 22.13
C ARG A 243 5.68 10.67 21.67
N GLU A 244 6.30 10.25 20.56
CA GLU A 244 6.03 9.03 19.85
C GLU A 244 7.32 8.22 19.65
N LYS A 245 7.18 6.89 19.68
CA LYS A 245 8.28 5.97 19.39
C LYS A 245 7.91 5.14 18.14
N PRO A 246 8.17 5.66 16.94
CA PRO A 246 7.86 4.91 15.73
C PRO A 246 8.73 3.67 15.60
N LYS A 247 8.19 2.58 15.09
CA LYS A 247 8.95 1.41 14.64
C LYS A 247 9.48 1.60 13.23
N LEU A 248 8.67 2.22 12.38
CA LEU A 248 8.97 2.46 10.98
C LEU A 248 8.65 3.91 10.61
N PHE A 249 9.45 4.46 9.71
CA PHE A 249 9.14 5.66 8.95
C PHE A 249 9.19 5.33 7.45
N ILE A 250 8.06 5.45 6.77
CA ILE A 250 7.95 5.17 5.34
C ILE A 250 7.90 6.48 4.59
N LEU A 251 8.78 6.62 3.59
CA LEU A 251 8.90 7.85 2.81
C LEU A 251 9.32 7.58 1.36
N ASN A 252 9.07 8.58 0.48
CA ASN A 252 9.62 8.65 -0.85
C ASN A 252 10.70 9.74 -0.90
N SER A 253 11.94 9.39 -1.15
CA SER A 253 13.03 10.37 -1.27
C SER A 253 13.02 11.08 -2.64
N VAL A 254 12.59 10.41 -3.70
CA VAL A 254 12.69 10.88 -5.09
C VAL A 254 11.33 10.83 -5.77
N ALA A 255 11.01 11.90 -6.52
CA ALA A 255 9.78 12.02 -7.30
C ALA A 255 8.53 11.68 -6.48
N HIS A 256 8.43 12.26 -5.31
CA HIS A 256 7.47 11.94 -4.26
C HIS A 256 6.01 11.91 -4.75
N ASN A 257 5.27 10.90 -4.36
CA ASN A 257 3.83 10.82 -4.57
C ASN A 257 3.08 11.28 -3.30
N PRO A 258 2.39 12.45 -3.31
CA PRO A 258 1.83 13.11 -4.49
C PRO A 258 2.55 14.37 -4.98
N THR A 259 3.60 14.86 -4.33
CA THR A 259 4.09 16.24 -4.54
C THR A 259 5.03 16.41 -5.74
N GLY A 260 5.62 15.34 -6.26
CA GLY A 260 6.65 15.42 -7.30
C GLY A 260 7.99 15.99 -6.82
N SER A 261 8.13 16.29 -5.52
CA SER A 261 9.37 16.82 -4.95
C SER A 261 10.43 15.73 -4.75
N CYS A 262 11.68 16.14 -4.62
CA CYS A 262 12.79 15.28 -4.22
C CYS A 262 13.36 15.76 -2.89
N MET A 263 13.81 14.83 -2.06
CA MET A 263 14.48 15.15 -0.81
C MET A 263 15.85 15.76 -1.05
N SER A 264 16.23 16.78 -0.28
CA SER A 264 17.59 17.29 -0.28
C SER A 264 18.55 16.38 0.50
N ALA A 265 19.85 16.41 0.14
CA ALA A 265 20.86 15.63 0.86
C ALA A 265 20.95 16.04 2.36
N ALA A 266 20.79 17.33 2.65
CA ALA A 266 20.77 17.83 4.01
C ALA A 266 19.57 17.26 4.81
N ASN A 267 18.38 17.25 4.21
CA ASN A 267 17.20 16.68 4.85
C ASN A 267 17.36 15.16 5.05
N ALA A 268 17.88 14.43 4.06
CA ALA A 268 18.16 13.01 4.15
C ALA A 268 19.12 12.68 5.30
N ALA A 269 20.22 13.41 5.44
CA ALA A 269 21.17 13.24 6.54
C ALA A 269 20.53 13.46 7.91
N ARG A 270 19.67 14.47 8.06
CA ARG A 270 18.95 14.73 9.32
C ARG A 270 17.93 13.64 9.65
N VAL A 271 17.22 13.10 8.66
CA VAL A 271 16.30 11.98 8.87
C VAL A 271 17.06 10.73 9.33
N LEU A 272 18.20 10.42 8.72
CA LEU A 272 19.06 9.30 9.11
C LEU A 272 19.61 9.47 10.54
N GLU A 273 20.09 10.66 10.89
CA GLU A 273 20.55 10.97 12.26
C GLU A 273 19.45 10.74 13.30
N LEU A 274 18.23 11.20 13.00
CA LEU A 274 17.09 11.01 13.90
C LEU A 274 16.68 9.53 13.97
N ALA A 275 16.76 8.79 12.88
CA ALA A 275 16.48 7.36 12.86
C ALA A 275 17.49 6.58 13.73
N ALA A 276 18.77 6.92 13.68
CA ALA A 276 19.80 6.33 14.53
C ALA A 276 19.57 6.66 16.01
N ARG A 277 19.31 7.94 16.32
CA ARG A 277 19.12 8.42 17.71
C ARG A 277 17.87 7.85 18.38
N HIS A 278 16.77 7.69 17.63
CA HIS A 278 15.47 7.24 18.13
C HIS A 278 15.15 5.78 17.79
N GLU A 279 16.12 5.06 17.20
CA GLU A 279 16.09 3.62 16.95
C GLU A 279 14.89 3.13 16.09
N PHE A 280 14.45 3.91 15.10
CA PHE A 280 13.46 3.46 14.13
C PHE A 280 14.10 3.08 12.80
N MET A 281 13.40 2.21 12.04
CA MET A 281 13.79 1.83 10.70
C MET A 281 13.09 2.71 9.65
N ILE A 282 13.76 2.95 8.56
CA ILE A 282 13.25 3.69 7.40
C ILE A 282 12.92 2.70 6.29
N VAL A 283 11.76 2.88 5.66
CA VAL A 283 11.43 2.23 4.38
C VAL A 283 11.45 3.30 3.30
N GLU A 284 12.46 3.25 2.46
CA GLU A 284 12.60 4.15 1.31
C GLU A 284 11.91 3.54 0.09
N ASP A 285 10.74 4.08 -0.28
CA ASP A 285 9.99 3.66 -1.47
C ASP A 285 10.42 4.47 -2.70
N ASP A 286 11.29 3.89 -3.53
CA ASP A 286 11.89 4.51 -4.72
C ASP A 286 11.30 3.98 -6.05
N ILE A 287 10.01 3.68 -6.09
CA ILE A 287 9.34 3.16 -7.30
C ILE A 287 9.24 4.17 -8.44
N TYR A 288 9.50 5.44 -8.18
CA TYR A 288 9.49 6.53 -9.16
C TYR A 288 10.91 6.99 -9.56
N GLY A 289 11.95 6.45 -8.93
CA GLY A 289 13.33 6.92 -9.09
C GLY A 289 13.83 6.89 -10.51
N ASP A 290 13.49 5.88 -11.29
CA ASP A 290 13.83 5.77 -12.71
C ASP A 290 13.21 6.91 -13.57
N LEU A 291 12.14 7.56 -13.10
CA LEU A 291 11.49 8.69 -13.79
C LEU A 291 12.16 10.04 -13.51
N GLN A 292 13.08 10.11 -12.54
CA GLN A 292 13.78 11.34 -12.15
C GLN A 292 15.23 11.41 -12.66
N GLY A 293 15.83 10.29 -13.00
CA GLY A 293 17.26 10.24 -13.29
C GLY A 293 18.14 10.08 -12.04
N ARG A 294 19.46 10.21 -12.22
CA ARG A 294 20.46 9.77 -11.24
C ARG A 294 20.80 10.78 -10.13
N HIS A 295 20.45 12.05 -10.29
CA HIS A 295 21.02 13.15 -9.49
C HIS A 295 20.32 13.40 -8.14
N ALA A 296 19.18 12.74 -7.84
CA ALA A 296 18.53 12.90 -6.56
C ALA A 296 19.13 11.94 -5.52
N PRO A 297 19.46 12.40 -4.31
CA PRO A 297 20.01 11.53 -3.26
C PRO A 297 18.96 10.50 -2.81
N ARG A 298 19.43 9.29 -2.48
CA ARG A 298 18.66 8.24 -1.80
C ARG A 298 19.18 8.10 -0.40
N LEU A 299 18.29 7.87 0.58
CA LEU A 299 18.71 7.63 1.95
C LEU A 299 19.60 6.39 2.02
N ALA A 300 19.26 5.33 1.29
CA ALA A 300 20.05 4.10 1.26
C ALA A 300 21.50 4.33 0.80
N SER A 301 21.77 5.34 -0.02
CA SER A 301 23.15 5.69 -0.45
C SER A 301 23.93 6.47 0.61
N LEU A 302 23.26 6.99 1.65
CA LEU A 302 23.84 7.78 2.75
C LEU A 302 23.77 7.04 4.09
N ASP A 303 23.18 5.84 4.10
CA ASP A 303 22.85 5.08 5.32
C ASP A 303 24.07 4.30 5.85
N HIS A 304 24.88 4.94 6.67
CA HIS A 304 26.01 4.29 7.35
C HIS A 304 25.59 3.41 8.53
N ASP A 305 24.43 3.71 9.16
CA ASP A 305 23.91 3.02 10.33
C ASP A 305 23.01 1.82 9.99
N ARG A 306 22.85 1.53 8.71
CA ARG A 306 22.10 0.37 8.17
C ARG A 306 20.65 0.30 8.66
N ARG A 307 19.99 1.46 8.65
CA ARG A 307 18.61 1.63 9.09
C ARG A 307 17.60 1.71 7.96
N VAL A 308 18.05 1.69 6.70
CA VAL A 308 17.18 1.82 5.53
C VAL A 308 16.90 0.45 4.92
N VAL A 309 15.62 0.17 4.71
CA VAL A 309 15.15 -0.84 3.76
C VAL A 309 14.78 -0.10 2.48
N TYR A 310 15.61 -0.25 1.46
CA TYR A 310 15.33 0.32 0.13
C TYR A 310 14.38 -0.59 -0.65
N VAL A 311 13.37 0.00 -1.26
CA VAL A 311 12.34 -0.71 -2.03
C VAL A 311 12.23 -0.09 -3.42
N GLY A 312 12.41 -0.91 -4.44
CA GLY A 312 12.30 -0.52 -5.84
C GLY A 312 11.32 -1.41 -6.63
N GLY A 313 11.05 -1.02 -7.86
CA GLY A 313 10.16 -1.82 -8.71
C GLY A 313 9.93 -1.24 -10.09
N PHE A 314 9.34 -2.05 -10.96
CA PHE A 314 9.19 -1.77 -12.39
C PHE A 314 7.75 -1.46 -12.84
N SER A 315 6.82 -1.33 -11.88
CA SER A 315 5.40 -1.11 -12.19
C SER A 315 5.10 0.24 -12.84
N LYS A 316 5.96 1.24 -12.68
CA LYS A 316 5.77 2.60 -13.20
C LYS A 316 6.56 2.87 -14.48
N THR A 317 7.61 2.11 -14.72
CA THR A 317 8.56 2.36 -15.79
C THR A 317 8.57 1.30 -16.88
N LEU A 318 8.07 0.10 -16.59
CA LEU A 318 8.07 -1.00 -17.55
C LEU A 318 6.68 -1.59 -17.77
N ALA A 319 6.17 -2.34 -16.81
CA ALA A 319 4.86 -2.96 -16.92
C ALA A 319 4.28 -3.29 -15.54
N ALA A 320 3.18 -2.64 -15.19
CA ALA A 320 2.52 -2.86 -13.90
C ALA A 320 2.04 -4.32 -13.72
N ASN A 321 1.71 -5.00 -14.82
CA ASN A 321 1.21 -6.38 -14.81
C ASN A 321 2.29 -7.42 -14.51
N LEU A 322 3.55 -7.16 -14.76
CA LEU A 322 4.65 -8.09 -14.44
C LEU A 322 4.83 -8.28 -12.94
N ARG A 323 4.39 -7.32 -12.14
CA ARG A 323 4.45 -7.38 -10.67
C ARG A 323 5.84 -7.71 -10.13
N VAL A 324 6.89 -7.13 -10.71
CA VAL A 324 8.27 -7.28 -10.24
C VAL A 324 8.70 -6.04 -9.48
N GLY A 325 9.14 -6.26 -8.26
CA GLY A 325 9.81 -5.31 -7.38
C GLY A 325 10.97 -6.00 -6.67
N PHE A 326 11.66 -5.27 -5.83
CA PHE A 326 12.76 -5.78 -5.03
C PHE A 326 12.95 -4.92 -3.79
N MET A 327 13.68 -5.48 -2.84
CA MET A 327 14.16 -4.77 -1.65
C MET A 327 15.60 -5.14 -1.36
N THR A 328 16.32 -4.23 -0.72
CA THR A 328 17.63 -4.47 -0.13
C THR A 328 17.74 -3.78 1.22
N ALA A 329 18.51 -4.35 2.11
CA ALA A 329 18.77 -3.86 3.46
C ALA A 329 20.06 -4.48 4.00
N HIS A 330 20.39 -4.20 5.26
CA HIS A 330 21.47 -4.87 5.97
C HIS A 330 21.34 -6.42 5.86
N PRO A 331 22.45 -7.17 5.70
CA PRO A 331 22.43 -8.62 5.47
C PRO A 331 21.60 -9.43 6.48
N ALA A 332 21.70 -9.12 7.76
CA ALA A 332 20.94 -9.82 8.78
C ALA A 332 19.43 -9.61 8.60
N LEU A 333 19.00 -8.38 8.33
CA LEU A 333 17.60 -8.05 8.12
C LEU A 333 17.06 -8.63 6.81
N ILE A 334 17.84 -8.60 5.71
CA ILE A 334 17.39 -9.16 4.44
C ILE A 334 17.19 -10.68 4.53
N GLY A 335 18.00 -11.37 5.35
CA GLY A 335 17.80 -12.77 5.65
C GLY A 335 16.46 -13.05 6.32
N GLU A 336 16.10 -12.28 7.35
CA GLU A 336 14.81 -12.39 8.03
C GLU A 336 13.62 -12.08 7.10
N LEU A 337 13.73 -11.03 6.27
CA LEU A 337 12.68 -10.67 5.30
C LEU A 337 12.50 -11.74 4.22
N ARG A 338 13.59 -12.39 3.78
CA ARG A 338 13.56 -13.55 2.89
C ARG A 338 12.79 -14.70 3.51
N ASP A 339 13.06 -15.02 4.78
CA ASP A 339 12.39 -16.12 5.48
C ASP A 339 10.89 -15.84 5.65
N ILE A 340 10.50 -14.59 5.96
CA ILE A 340 9.10 -14.16 5.99
C ILE A 340 8.47 -14.28 4.59
N LYS A 341 9.19 -13.92 3.52
CA LYS A 341 8.71 -14.10 2.13
C LYS A 341 8.47 -15.58 1.84
N ALA A 342 9.38 -16.47 2.24
CA ALA A 342 9.22 -17.92 2.08
C ALA A 342 7.93 -18.43 2.75
N LEU A 343 7.66 -17.98 3.97
CA LEU A 343 6.48 -18.39 4.74
C LEU A 343 5.15 -17.82 4.20
N THR A 344 5.19 -16.64 3.56
CA THR A 344 3.96 -15.92 3.16
C THR A 344 3.62 -16.05 1.68
N GLY A 345 4.59 -16.39 0.83
CA GLY A 345 4.38 -16.38 -0.61
C GLY A 345 5.32 -17.33 -1.38
N LEU A 346 6.15 -18.12 -0.68
CA LEU A 346 7.17 -19.00 -1.24
C LEU A 346 8.18 -18.24 -2.11
N ALA A 347 7.89 -18.03 -3.39
CA ALA A 347 8.73 -17.31 -4.33
C ALA A 347 7.91 -16.36 -5.19
N SER A 348 8.57 -15.38 -5.78
CA SER A 348 7.97 -14.55 -6.85
C SER A 348 7.92 -15.34 -8.15
N SER A 349 7.19 -14.85 -9.15
CA SER A 349 7.14 -15.49 -10.48
C SER A 349 8.48 -15.36 -11.19
N GLU A 350 9.27 -16.43 -11.24
CA GLU A 350 10.54 -16.43 -11.97
C GLU A 350 10.35 -16.10 -13.46
N LEU A 351 9.20 -16.45 -14.05
CA LEU A 351 8.86 -16.07 -15.42
C LEU A 351 8.88 -14.53 -15.60
N CYS A 352 8.21 -13.80 -14.71
CA CYS A 352 8.19 -12.34 -14.75
C CYS A 352 9.57 -11.74 -14.45
N GLU A 353 10.32 -12.32 -13.52
CA GLU A 353 11.67 -11.89 -13.19
C GLU A 353 12.65 -12.07 -14.37
N ARG A 354 12.56 -13.18 -15.10
CA ARG A 354 13.35 -13.42 -16.33
C ARG A 354 13.01 -12.42 -17.42
N VAL A 355 11.73 -12.06 -17.58
CA VAL A 355 11.32 -11.01 -18.53
C VAL A 355 11.95 -9.68 -18.16
N VAL A 356 11.88 -9.28 -16.88
CA VAL A 356 12.48 -8.02 -16.41
C VAL A 356 14.01 -8.07 -16.54
N ALA A 357 14.67 -9.14 -16.13
CA ALA A 357 16.12 -9.32 -16.23
C ALA A 357 16.62 -9.13 -17.69
N ARG A 358 15.86 -9.68 -18.63
CA ARG A 358 16.18 -9.53 -20.05
C ARG A 358 16.12 -8.07 -20.50
N ILE A 359 15.11 -7.32 -20.02
CA ILE A 359 14.89 -5.93 -20.44
C ILE A 359 15.87 -4.96 -19.79
N VAL A 360 16.08 -5.06 -18.46
CA VAL A 360 16.88 -4.08 -17.72
C VAL A 360 18.37 -4.10 -18.08
N ASN A 361 18.84 -5.17 -18.71
CA ASN A 361 20.20 -5.30 -19.22
C ASN A 361 20.35 -4.75 -20.65
N GLU A 362 19.24 -4.32 -21.29
CA GLU A 362 19.28 -3.81 -22.66
C GLU A 362 19.38 -2.28 -22.69
N ARG A 363 20.22 -1.75 -23.59
CA ARG A 363 20.31 -0.29 -23.84
C ARG A 363 18.97 0.32 -24.31
N SER A 364 18.08 -0.49 -24.87
CA SER A 364 16.74 -0.09 -25.28
C SER A 364 15.89 0.37 -24.09
N TYR A 365 16.06 -0.23 -22.91
CA TYR A 365 15.36 0.20 -21.70
C TYR A 365 15.78 1.59 -21.25
N GLU A 366 17.07 1.91 -21.18
CA GLU A 366 17.54 3.26 -20.81
C GLU A 366 17.06 4.32 -21.82
N ARG A 367 17.12 4.03 -23.13
CA ARG A 367 16.57 4.92 -24.16
C ARG A 367 15.07 5.13 -24.02
N MET A 368 14.33 4.11 -23.60
CA MET A 368 12.91 4.26 -23.32
C MET A 368 12.69 5.17 -22.11
N LEU A 369 13.44 4.99 -21.03
CA LEU A 369 13.35 5.84 -19.84
C LEU A 369 13.66 7.30 -20.16
N GLU A 370 14.68 7.58 -20.97
CA GLU A 370 15.02 8.93 -21.42
C GLU A 370 13.86 9.59 -22.19
N ARG A 371 13.23 8.86 -23.13
CA ARG A 371 12.04 9.36 -23.84
C ARG A 371 10.88 9.63 -22.89
N VAL A 372 10.65 8.75 -21.92
CA VAL A 372 9.57 8.92 -20.93
C VAL A 372 9.84 10.13 -20.05
N ARG A 373 11.07 10.33 -19.58
CA ARG A 373 11.48 11.51 -18.78
C ARG A 373 11.23 12.80 -19.55
N SER A 374 11.69 12.88 -20.79
CA SER A 374 11.49 14.06 -21.64
C SER A 374 10.01 14.39 -21.84
N ARG A 375 9.17 13.38 -22.13
CA ARG A 375 7.72 13.56 -22.25
C ARG A 375 7.06 13.99 -20.92
N LEU A 376 7.50 13.43 -19.81
CA LEU A 376 7.04 13.83 -18.48
C LEU A 376 7.37 15.30 -18.19
N ASP A 377 8.60 15.73 -18.50
CA ASP A 377 9.05 17.11 -18.28
C ASP A 377 8.21 18.10 -19.08
N GLU A 378 7.98 17.81 -20.37
CA GLU A 378 7.12 18.62 -21.24
C GLU A 378 5.67 18.67 -20.72
N CYS A 379 5.07 17.50 -20.45
CA CYS A 379 3.67 17.46 -20.00
C CYS A 379 3.51 18.09 -18.62
N ARG A 380 4.48 17.93 -17.73
CA ARG A 380 4.46 18.54 -16.39
C ARG A 380 4.47 20.07 -16.49
N ALA A 381 5.34 20.63 -17.33
CA ALA A 381 5.39 22.07 -17.57
C ALA A 381 4.06 22.60 -18.14
N ARG A 382 3.51 21.95 -19.17
CA ARG A 382 2.22 22.33 -19.78
C ARG A 382 1.04 22.20 -18.82
N THR A 383 0.99 21.13 -18.03
CA THR A 383 -0.07 20.94 -17.02
C THR A 383 0.05 21.99 -15.93
N ALA A 384 1.25 22.26 -15.42
CA ALA A 384 1.51 23.29 -14.43
C ALA A 384 1.09 24.68 -14.91
N GLU A 385 1.51 25.09 -16.11
CA GLU A 385 1.12 26.37 -16.71
C GLU A 385 -0.40 26.50 -16.84
N SER A 386 -1.08 25.43 -17.27
CA SER A 386 -2.53 25.46 -17.39
C SER A 386 -3.25 25.59 -16.05
N LEU A 387 -2.80 24.88 -15.02
CA LEU A 387 -3.34 24.99 -13.68
C LEU A 387 -3.12 26.38 -13.08
N LEU A 388 -1.94 26.96 -13.25
CA LEU A 388 -1.64 28.32 -12.80
C LEU A 388 -2.54 29.37 -13.49
N ARG A 389 -2.77 29.22 -14.80
CA ARG A 389 -3.72 30.10 -15.55
C ARG A 389 -5.15 29.97 -15.07
N MET A 390 -5.56 28.83 -14.54
CA MET A 390 -6.87 28.61 -13.91
C MET A 390 -6.93 29.15 -12.47
N GLY A 391 -5.85 29.73 -11.92
CA GLY A 391 -5.79 30.26 -10.57
C GLY A 391 -5.39 29.27 -9.49
N ALA A 392 -5.07 28.03 -9.82
CA ALA A 392 -4.55 27.07 -8.87
C ALA A 392 -3.11 27.45 -8.46
N LYS A 393 -2.69 27.03 -7.24
CA LYS A 393 -1.31 27.15 -6.79
C LYS A 393 -0.63 25.77 -6.87
N ILE A 394 0.67 25.73 -7.11
CA ILE A 394 1.45 24.48 -7.17
C ILE A 394 2.46 24.49 -6.03
N ALA A 395 2.59 23.36 -5.34
CA ALA A 395 3.54 23.18 -4.25
C ALA A 395 4.97 23.12 -4.79
N GLY A 396 5.66 24.24 -4.79
CA GLY A 396 7.04 24.37 -5.24
C GLY A 396 7.25 24.13 -6.73
N PRO A 397 8.47 24.32 -7.24
CA PRO A 397 8.82 23.91 -8.58
C PRO A 397 8.76 22.38 -8.67
N PRO A 398 8.02 21.82 -9.66
CA PRO A 398 7.96 20.38 -9.81
C PRO A 398 9.33 19.84 -10.20
N ALA A 399 10.00 19.18 -9.26
CA ALA A 399 11.37 18.70 -9.43
C ALA A 399 11.46 17.49 -10.38
N GLY A 400 10.35 16.71 -10.51
CA GLY A 400 10.34 15.54 -11.37
C GLY A 400 9.11 14.64 -11.20
N GLY A 401 9.21 13.44 -11.75
CA GLY A 401 8.19 12.40 -11.59
C GLY A 401 6.88 12.68 -12.33
N MET A 402 5.84 11.93 -11.92
CA MET A 402 4.58 11.83 -12.62
C MET A 402 3.51 12.83 -12.14
N TYR A 403 3.75 13.59 -11.07
CA TYR A 403 2.69 14.29 -10.36
C TYR A 403 3.00 15.75 -10.10
N LEU A 404 1.93 16.53 -10.02
CA LEU A 404 1.87 17.87 -9.48
C LEU A 404 0.95 17.86 -8.26
N TRP A 405 1.30 18.61 -7.23
CA TRP A 405 0.47 18.85 -6.07
C TRP A 405 -0.07 20.27 -6.15
N ALA A 406 -1.37 20.41 -6.41
CA ALA A 406 -2.00 21.68 -6.73
C ALA A 406 -3.08 22.04 -5.72
N ASP A 407 -3.10 23.29 -5.28
CA ASP A 407 -4.13 23.88 -4.43
C ASP A 407 -5.18 24.59 -5.29
N PHE A 408 -6.41 24.12 -5.19
CA PHE A 408 -7.54 24.63 -5.95
C PHE A 408 -8.36 25.68 -5.17
N GLY A 409 -7.95 26.01 -3.93
CA GLY A 409 -8.64 27.01 -3.09
C GLY A 409 -10.03 26.60 -2.60
N ARG A 410 -10.47 25.36 -2.89
CA ARG A 410 -11.78 24.80 -2.54
C ARG A 410 -11.68 23.32 -2.24
N ASP A 411 -12.70 22.74 -1.59
CA ASP A 411 -12.68 21.30 -1.24
C ASP A 411 -12.56 20.42 -2.49
N THR A 412 -11.43 19.71 -2.58
CA THR A 412 -11.14 18.82 -3.70
C THR A 412 -11.95 17.53 -3.68
N ASN A 413 -12.61 17.17 -2.58
CA ASN A 413 -13.57 16.06 -2.53
C ASN A 413 -14.84 16.41 -3.32
N GLU A 414 -15.31 17.65 -3.21
CA GLU A 414 -16.44 18.14 -4.00
C GLU A 414 -16.08 18.16 -5.50
N LEU A 415 -14.89 18.67 -5.84
CA LEU A 415 -14.39 18.64 -7.21
C LEU A 415 -14.30 17.21 -7.76
N ALA A 416 -13.78 16.26 -6.98
CA ALA A 416 -13.67 14.86 -7.40
C ALA A 416 -15.06 14.21 -7.59
N THR A 417 -16.03 14.58 -6.76
CA THR A 417 -17.41 14.08 -6.87
C THR A 417 -18.08 14.63 -8.14
N ALA A 418 -17.92 15.92 -8.41
CA ALA A 418 -18.43 16.54 -9.65
C ALA A 418 -17.76 15.95 -10.89
N GLY A 419 -16.43 15.82 -10.88
CA GLY A 419 -15.67 15.23 -11.99
C GLY A 419 -16.07 13.79 -12.28
N SER A 420 -16.32 12.99 -11.24
CA SER A 420 -16.76 11.60 -11.41
C SER A 420 -18.08 11.46 -12.18
N ARG A 421 -18.99 12.43 -12.04
CA ARG A 421 -20.26 12.48 -12.80
C ARG A 421 -20.06 12.77 -14.28
N GLU A 422 -18.97 13.47 -14.60
CA GLU A 422 -18.59 13.80 -15.99
C GLU A 422 -17.50 12.84 -16.55
N GLY A 423 -17.21 11.76 -15.85
CA GLY A 423 -16.19 10.78 -16.26
C GLY A 423 -14.74 11.24 -16.05
N VAL A 424 -14.52 12.31 -15.28
CA VAL A 424 -13.18 12.80 -14.93
C VAL A 424 -12.76 12.22 -13.58
N LEU A 425 -11.75 11.35 -13.59
CA LEU A 425 -11.17 10.77 -12.39
C LEU A 425 -10.17 11.75 -11.76
N MET A 426 -10.38 12.08 -10.49
CA MET A 426 -9.49 12.93 -9.70
C MET A 426 -8.96 12.21 -8.47
N ALA A 427 -7.91 12.76 -7.88
CA ALA A 427 -7.28 12.24 -6.67
C ALA A 427 -7.19 13.35 -5.61
N PRO A 428 -8.28 13.60 -4.84
CA PRO A 428 -8.37 14.69 -3.87
C PRO A 428 -7.35 14.51 -2.74
N GLY A 429 -6.96 15.64 -2.14
CA GLY A 429 -5.91 15.71 -1.13
C GLY A 429 -6.19 14.93 0.14
N SER A 430 -7.46 14.83 0.53
CA SER A 430 -7.87 14.04 1.68
C SER A 430 -7.41 12.58 1.64
N LEU A 431 -7.28 11.99 0.44
CA LEU A 431 -6.76 10.63 0.28
C LEU A 431 -5.29 10.51 0.67
N PHE A 432 -4.51 11.57 0.53
CA PHE A 432 -3.06 11.54 0.74
C PHE A 432 -2.64 11.93 2.15
N SER A 433 -3.59 12.24 3.04
CA SER A 433 -3.33 12.46 4.46
C SER A 433 -3.85 11.30 5.31
N PRO A 434 -3.10 10.85 6.32
CA PRO A 434 -3.59 9.83 7.25
C PRO A 434 -4.81 10.30 8.06
N THR A 435 -5.03 11.62 8.19
CA THR A 435 -6.21 12.19 8.85
C THR A 435 -7.45 12.19 7.98
N GLN A 436 -7.28 12.13 6.66
CA GLN A 436 -8.35 12.19 5.64
C GLN A 436 -9.30 13.39 5.76
N LEU A 437 -8.84 14.46 6.37
CA LEU A 437 -9.61 15.71 6.47
C LEU A 437 -9.79 16.35 5.07
N PRO A 438 -10.86 17.12 4.84
CA PRO A 438 -11.05 17.90 3.63
C PRO A 438 -9.81 18.73 3.31
N SER A 439 -9.47 18.83 2.03
CA SER A 439 -8.27 19.52 1.56
C SER A 439 -8.57 20.30 0.30
N THR A 440 -7.96 21.48 0.17
CA THR A 440 -7.97 22.26 -1.06
C THR A 440 -6.91 21.77 -2.07
N TRP A 441 -5.99 20.95 -1.62
CA TRP A 441 -4.95 20.35 -2.44
C TRP A 441 -5.43 19.10 -3.17
N MET A 442 -4.88 18.84 -4.33
CA MET A 442 -5.16 17.64 -5.13
C MET A 442 -3.90 17.19 -5.89
N ARG A 443 -3.73 15.87 -6.03
CA ARG A 443 -2.73 15.32 -6.92
C ARG A 443 -3.24 15.35 -8.35
N VAL A 444 -2.46 15.94 -9.25
CA VAL A 444 -2.72 15.97 -10.69
C VAL A 444 -1.60 15.21 -11.42
N ALA A 445 -1.97 14.22 -12.24
CA ALA A 445 -1.01 13.52 -13.09
C ALA A 445 -0.43 14.47 -14.16
N ALA A 446 0.88 14.46 -14.36
CA ALA A 446 1.55 15.34 -15.32
C ALA A 446 0.99 15.21 -16.74
N ALA A 447 0.62 13.99 -17.15
CA ALA A 447 0.06 13.74 -18.49
C ALA A 447 -1.38 14.26 -18.69
N THR A 448 -2.02 14.90 -17.70
CA THR A 448 -3.38 15.44 -17.78
C THR A 448 -3.55 16.45 -18.92
N CYS A 449 -2.49 17.20 -19.27
CA CYS A 449 -2.53 18.14 -20.41
C CYS A 449 -2.87 17.46 -21.75
N LEU A 450 -2.74 16.14 -21.85
CA LEU A 450 -3.10 15.36 -23.04
C LEU A 450 -4.60 15.04 -23.10
N ASN A 451 -5.37 15.36 -22.06
CA ASN A 451 -6.81 15.13 -22.01
C ASN A 451 -7.58 16.47 -22.01
N PRO A 452 -8.00 16.96 -23.20
CA PRO A 452 -8.72 18.24 -23.33
C PRO A 452 -10.04 18.27 -22.52
N ALA A 453 -10.73 17.14 -22.39
CA ALA A 453 -11.98 17.08 -21.64
C ALA A 453 -11.76 17.28 -20.14
N ALA A 454 -10.73 16.63 -19.57
CA ALA A 454 -10.35 16.84 -18.19
C ALA A 454 -9.89 18.27 -17.93
N MET A 455 -9.08 18.85 -18.83
CA MET A 455 -8.63 20.24 -18.71
C MET A 455 -9.79 21.24 -18.81
N LYS A 456 -10.75 21.00 -19.72
CA LYS A 456 -11.96 21.83 -19.83
C LYS A 456 -12.85 21.73 -18.59
N PHE A 457 -12.99 20.54 -18.01
CA PHE A 457 -13.71 20.36 -16.76
C PHE A 457 -13.04 21.15 -15.63
N LEU A 458 -11.69 21.02 -15.45
CA LEU A 458 -10.96 21.74 -14.43
C LEU A 458 -11.12 23.27 -14.57
N ALA A 459 -11.03 23.80 -15.80
CA ALA A 459 -11.20 25.22 -16.06
C ALA A 459 -12.58 25.72 -15.59
N ARG A 460 -13.67 25.06 -16.04
CA ARG A 460 -15.04 25.43 -15.60
C ARG A 460 -15.23 25.31 -14.08
N ALA A 461 -14.64 24.30 -13.48
CA ALA A 461 -14.75 24.08 -12.04
C ALA A 461 -14.01 25.15 -11.21
N MET A 462 -13.08 25.88 -11.81
CA MET A 462 -12.34 26.97 -11.17
C MET A 462 -12.97 28.35 -11.39
N GLU A 463 -13.90 28.49 -12.35
CA GLU A 463 -14.63 29.76 -12.62
C GLU A 463 -15.76 30.03 -11.61
N HIS A 464 -16.14 29.02 -10.81
CA HIS A 464 -17.22 29.08 -9.81
C HIS A 464 -16.70 28.77 -8.40
#